data_d3623e20d39c8b6175d24c9841632dc2
#
_entry.id   d3623e20d39c8b6175d24c9841632dc2
#
_cell.length_a   1.000
_cell.length_b   1.000
_cell.length_c   1.000
_cell.angle_alpha   90.00
_cell.angle_beta   90.00
_cell.angle_gamma   90.00
#
_symmetry.space_group_name_H-M   'P 1'
#
loop_
_entity.id
_entity.type
_entity.pdbx_description
1 polymer ?
#
loop_
_entity_poly.entity_id
_entity_poly.type
_entity_poly.pdbx_seq_one_letter_code
_entity_poly.pdbx_strand_id
1 'polypeptide(L)' 'MDEQEVRDVLSAAVDEAREHWLLQQMWFLTPWGQWRRGAVEYIGDTGAMLVLVYKHGTPGIKVWSHIERIPEVLKLVKR' A
#
# COMPACT_ATOMS: atom_id res chain seq x y z
N MET A 1 12.37 19.00 0.46
CA MET A 1 11.01 18.83 1.05
C MET A 1 11.18 18.72 2.56
N ASP A 2 10.51 19.57 3.32
CA ASP A 2 10.60 19.52 4.77
C ASP A 2 9.72 18.41 5.37
N GLU A 3 9.86 18.16 6.66
CA GLU A 3 9.17 17.07 7.33
C GLU A 3 7.64 17.24 7.30
N GLN A 4 7.16 18.48 7.42
CA GLN A 4 5.73 18.76 7.39
C GLN A 4 5.15 18.51 6.01
N GLU A 5 5.85 18.87 4.95
CA GLU A 5 5.41 18.61 3.58
C GLU A 5 5.32 17.09 3.31
N VAL A 6 6.29 16.32 3.80
CA VAL A 6 6.27 14.86 3.67
C VAL A 6 5.05 14.29 4.39
N ARG A 7 4.75 14.75 5.58
CA ARG A 7 3.58 14.30 6.35
C ARG A 7 2.28 14.64 5.63
N ASP A 8 2.17 15.85 5.06
CA ASP A 8 0.98 16.28 4.36
C ASP A 8 0.74 15.43 3.10
N VAL A 9 1.80 15.17 2.35
CA VAL A 9 1.73 14.29 1.16
C VAL A 9 1.31 12.89 1.57
N LEU A 10 1.90 12.34 2.62
CA LEU A 10 1.59 10.99 3.10
C LEU A 10 0.15 10.91 3.61
N SER A 11 -0.32 11.90 4.35
CA SER A 11 -1.69 11.95 4.84
C SER A 11 -2.70 11.98 3.71
N ALA A 12 -2.45 12.79 2.69
CA ALA A 12 -3.31 12.86 1.50
C ALA A 12 -3.30 11.53 0.75
N ALA A 13 -2.15 10.89 0.64
CA ALA A 13 -2.02 9.58 0.00
C ALA A 13 -2.78 8.49 0.76
N VAL A 14 -2.76 8.53 2.10
CA VAL A 14 -3.53 7.59 2.94
C VAL A 14 -5.02 7.76 2.70
N ASP A 15 -5.52 8.99 2.69
CA ASP A 15 -6.94 9.28 2.46
C ASP A 15 -7.38 8.79 1.08
N GLU A 16 -6.59 9.07 0.06
CA GLU A 16 -6.85 8.61 -1.29
C GLU A 16 -6.81 7.09 -1.39
N ALA A 17 -5.84 6.46 -0.75
CA ALA A 17 -5.70 5.01 -0.76
C ALA A 17 -6.91 4.33 -0.11
N ARG A 18 -7.42 4.87 0.99
CA ARG A 18 -8.62 4.34 1.65
C ARG A 18 -9.85 4.48 0.75
N GLU A 19 -9.93 5.55 -0.02
CA GLU A 19 -11.06 5.80 -0.92
C GLU A 19 -11.04 4.87 -2.12
N HIS A 20 -9.87 4.64 -2.74
CA HIS A 20 -9.77 3.96 -4.02
C HIS A 20 -9.27 2.52 -3.95
N TRP A 21 -8.46 2.18 -2.96
CA TRP A 21 -7.74 0.89 -2.96
C TRP A 21 -8.17 -0.06 -1.86
N LEU A 22 -8.87 0.41 -0.83
CA LEU A 22 -9.35 -0.47 0.24
C LEU A 22 -10.32 -1.51 -0.35
N LEU A 23 -10.07 -2.79 -0.07
CA LEU A 23 -10.81 -3.95 -0.58
C LEU A 23 -10.72 -4.15 -2.09
N GLN A 24 -9.80 -3.47 -2.75
CA GLN A 24 -9.56 -3.64 -4.19
C GLN A 24 -8.34 -4.53 -4.42
N GLN A 25 -8.40 -5.34 -5.48
CA GLN A 25 -7.24 -6.11 -5.90
C GLN A 25 -6.24 -5.21 -6.58
N MET A 26 -4.96 -5.43 -6.27
CA MET A 26 -3.89 -4.64 -6.85
C MET A 26 -2.59 -5.44 -6.87
N TRP A 27 -1.64 -5.00 -7.71
CA TRP A 27 -0.28 -5.48 -7.65
C TRP A 27 0.50 -4.68 -6.63
N PHE A 28 1.31 -5.35 -5.83
CA PHE A 28 2.17 -4.68 -4.86
C PHE A 28 3.46 -5.47 -4.69
N LEU A 29 4.49 -4.79 -4.18
CA LEU A 29 5.78 -5.39 -3.91
C LEU A 29 5.77 -5.99 -2.50
N THR A 30 5.96 -7.30 -2.40
CA THR A 30 6.01 -8.00 -1.11
C THR A 30 7.27 -7.61 -0.33
N PRO A 31 7.29 -7.80 1.01
CA PRO A 31 8.50 -7.58 1.80
C PRO A 31 9.69 -8.42 1.36
N TRP A 32 9.46 -9.56 0.70
CA TRP A 32 10.55 -10.41 0.18
C TRP A 32 10.90 -10.11 -1.28
N GLY A 33 10.43 -8.99 -1.82
CA GLY A 33 10.90 -8.49 -3.12
C GLY A 33 10.19 -9.05 -4.34
N GLN A 34 9.02 -9.65 -4.19
CA GLN A 34 8.23 -10.18 -5.32
C GLN A 34 6.98 -9.36 -5.58
N TRP A 35 6.64 -9.17 -6.85
CA TRP A 35 5.38 -8.59 -7.23
C TRP A 35 4.28 -9.65 -7.19
N ARG A 36 3.21 -9.39 -6.43
CA ARG A 36 2.10 -10.31 -6.26
C ARG A 36 0.77 -9.57 -6.31
N ARG A 37 -0.26 -10.28 -6.73
CA ARG A 37 -1.64 -9.80 -6.60
C ARG A 37 -2.12 -9.97 -5.17
N GLY A 38 -2.85 -8.98 -4.70
CA GLY A 38 -3.44 -9.03 -3.38
C GLY A 38 -4.58 -8.06 -3.24
N ALA A 39 -5.28 -8.14 -2.13
CA ALA A 39 -6.34 -7.20 -1.77
C ALA A 39 -5.95 -6.48 -0.48
N VAL A 40 -6.08 -5.17 -0.49
CA VAL A 40 -5.81 -4.36 0.70
C VAL A 40 -6.99 -4.48 1.64
N GLU A 41 -6.77 -5.01 2.84
CA GLU A 41 -7.81 -5.17 3.85
C GLU A 41 -7.87 -4.03 4.86
N TYR A 42 -6.76 -3.34 5.07
CA TYR A 42 -6.66 -2.29 6.07
C TYR A 42 -5.57 -1.29 5.69
N ILE A 43 -5.83 -0.02 5.94
CA ILE A 43 -4.85 1.05 5.76
C ILE A 43 -4.88 1.92 7.01
N GLY A 44 -3.75 1.96 7.73
CA GLY A 44 -3.59 2.79 8.92
C GLY A 44 -3.20 4.23 8.61
N ASP A 45 -3.29 5.08 9.61
CA ASP A 45 -3.01 6.52 9.46
C ASP A 45 -1.56 6.82 9.08
N THR A 46 -0.65 5.91 9.41
CA THR A 46 0.77 6.04 9.05
C THR A 46 1.10 5.49 7.66
N GLY A 47 0.10 4.96 6.96
CA GLY A 47 0.31 4.33 5.66
C GLY A 47 0.60 2.83 5.72
N ALA A 48 0.62 2.24 6.92
CA ALA A 48 0.75 0.80 7.05
C ALA A 48 -0.48 0.10 6.49
N MET A 49 -0.26 -0.95 5.70
CA MET A 49 -1.34 -1.70 5.06
C MET A 49 -1.28 -3.17 5.44
N LEU A 50 -2.44 -3.76 5.69
CA LEU A 50 -2.59 -5.20 5.76
C LEU A 50 -3.10 -5.69 4.41
N VAL A 51 -2.33 -6.53 3.75
CA VAL A 51 -2.63 -7.00 2.40
C VAL A 51 -2.78 -8.51 2.41
N LEU A 52 -3.89 -8.99 1.87
CA LEU A 52 -4.10 -10.41 1.61
C LEU A 52 -3.46 -10.73 0.26
N VAL A 53 -2.39 -11.51 0.29
CA VAL A 53 -1.65 -11.89 -0.91
C VAL A 53 -2.18 -13.21 -1.42
N TYR A 54 -2.57 -13.25 -2.69
CA TYR A 54 -3.02 -14.49 -3.31
C TYR A 54 -1.80 -15.29 -3.76
N LYS A 55 -1.75 -16.53 -3.32
CA LYS A 55 -0.74 -17.48 -3.74
C LYS A 55 -1.42 -18.61 -4.49
N HIS A 56 -0.86 -18.96 -5.65
CA HIS A 56 -1.45 -19.95 -6.54
C HIS A 56 -1.72 -21.28 -5.83
N GLY A 57 -2.98 -21.74 -5.91
CA GLY A 57 -3.39 -23.03 -5.35
C GLY A 57 -3.52 -23.09 -3.84
N THR A 58 -3.39 -21.97 -3.12
CA THR A 58 -3.49 -21.93 -1.65
C THR A 58 -4.36 -20.77 -1.20
N PRO A 59 -4.92 -20.83 0.03
CA PRO A 59 -5.49 -19.64 0.66
C PRO A 59 -4.44 -18.53 0.70
N GLY A 60 -4.90 -17.29 0.57
CA GLY A 60 -4.02 -16.14 0.66
C GLY A 60 -3.36 -16.01 2.03
N ILE A 61 -2.24 -15.37 2.07
CA ILE A 61 -1.55 -15.01 3.32
C ILE A 61 -1.67 -13.51 3.55
N LYS A 62 -1.75 -13.10 4.81
CA LYS A 62 -1.80 -11.69 5.16
C LYS A 62 -0.39 -11.19 5.46
N VAL A 63 -0.01 -10.09 4.84
CA VAL A 63 1.30 -9.47 5.05
C VAL A 63 1.13 -7.98 5.33
N TRP A 64 2.01 -7.44 6.17
CA TRP A 64 2.09 -6.00 6.37
C TRP A 64 2.95 -5.38 5.27
N SER A 65 2.50 -4.28 4.74
CA SER A 65 3.22 -3.49 3.76
C SER A 65 3.01 -2.00 4.06
N HIS A 66 3.36 -1.14 3.15
CA HIS A 66 3.19 0.30 3.29
C HIS A 66 2.74 0.90 1.96
N ILE A 67 1.86 1.93 2.02
CA ILE A 67 1.33 2.56 0.81
C ILE A 67 2.44 3.12 -0.10
N GLU A 68 3.60 3.47 0.45
CA GLU A 68 4.73 3.94 -0.34
C GLU A 68 5.25 2.90 -1.34
N ARG A 69 4.93 1.63 -1.13
CA ARG A 69 5.31 0.56 -2.07
C ARG A 69 4.36 0.44 -3.26
N ILE A 70 3.25 1.17 -3.23
CA ILE A 70 2.34 1.24 -4.37
C ILE A 70 2.95 2.20 -5.39
N PRO A 71 3.14 1.80 -6.66
CA PRO A 71 3.83 2.63 -7.65
C PRO A 71 3.25 4.05 -7.80
N GLU A 72 1.95 4.20 -7.74
CA GLU A 72 1.28 5.50 -7.84
C GLU A 72 1.64 6.42 -6.68
N VAL A 73 1.70 5.87 -5.46
CA VAL A 73 2.09 6.63 -4.27
C VAL A 73 3.58 6.97 -4.32
N LEU A 74 4.39 6.00 -4.74
CA LEU A 74 5.83 6.20 -4.84
C LEU A 74 6.18 7.37 -5.77
N LYS A 75 5.46 7.54 -6.85
CA LYS A 75 5.63 8.67 -7.76
C LYS A 75 5.33 10.01 -7.09
N LEU A 76 4.34 10.06 -6.20
CA LEU A 76 3.98 11.27 -5.48
C LEU A 76 5.03 11.64 -4.43
N VAL A 77 5.53 10.66 -3.70
CA VAL A 77 6.47 10.87 -2.60
C VAL A 77 7.88 11.19 -3.10
N LYS A 78 8.28 10.67 -4.26
CA LYS A 78 9.63 10.85 -4.81
C LYS A 78 9.80 12.07 -5.72
N ARG A 79 8.84 12.93 -5.77
CA ARG A 79 8.97 14.17 -6.57
C ARG A 79 10.04 15.12 -6.07
#